data_eaba257274a710866fb34df676aeac98
#
_entry.id   eaba257274a710866fb34df676aeac98
#
_cell.length_a   1.000
_cell.length_b   1.000
_cell.length_c   1.000
_cell.angle_alpha   90.00
_cell.angle_beta   90.00
_cell.angle_gamma   90.00
#
_symmetry.space_group_name_H-M   'P 1'
#
loop_
_entity.id
_entity.type
_entity.pdbx_description
1 polymer ?
#
loop_
_entity_poly.entity_id
_entity_poly.type
_entity_poly.pdbx_seq_one_letter_code
_entity_poly.pdbx_strand_id
1 'polypeptide(L)'
;MDELGVLDRDATADLTLSSMCTVFAESEVVSLIANGTEQREIARGLNRAIASRTAALVKRVARHPEGLPVAMSGGVARNPGVVRAIAEALDIPSVATPEEPDIVGALGAALIALDRTGK
;
A
#
# COMPACT_ATOMS: atom_id res chain seq x y z
N MET A 1 -9.13 3.08 6.37
CA MET A 1 -8.28 2.73 5.21
C MET A 1 -9.01 2.93 3.88
N ASP A 2 -10.27 2.49 3.76
CA ASP A 2 -11.02 2.64 2.52
C ASP A 2 -11.27 4.11 2.15
N GLU A 3 -11.47 4.96 3.15
CA GLU A 3 -11.66 6.39 2.96
C GLU A 3 -10.44 7.06 2.32
N LEU A 4 -9.23 6.69 2.74
CA LEU A 4 -7.99 7.20 2.14
C LEU A 4 -7.87 6.79 0.68
N GLY A 5 -8.31 5.58 0.32
CA GLY A 5 -8.30 5.11 -1.06
C GLY A 5 -9.25 5.89 -1.95
N VAL A 6 -10.43 6.24 -1.44
CA VAL A 6 -11.42 7.03 -2.17
C VAL A 6 -10.93 8.46 -2.37
N LEU A 7 -10.39 9.08 -1.33
CA LEU A 7 -9.84 10.43 -1.41
C LEU A 7 -8.67 10.52 -2.39
N ASP A 8 -7.82 9.49 -2.42
CA ASP A 8 -6.70 9.42 -3.36
C ASP A 8 -7.17 9.50 -4.82
N ARG A 9 -8.25 8.80 -5.17
CA ARG A 9 -8.76 8.82 -6.54
C ARG A 9 -9.18 10.20 -7.03
N ASP A 10 -9.60 11.06 -6.10
CA ASP A 10 -10.03 12.40 -6.41
C ASP A 10 -8.90 13.42 -6.40
N ALA A 11 -7.68 12.99 -6.03
CA ALA A 11 -6.54 13.89 -5.93
C ALA A 11 -6.05 14.32 -7.31
N THR A 12 -5.73 15.60 -7.46
CA THR A 12 -5.28 16.20 -8.71
C THR A 12 -3.87 16.76 -8.64
N ALA A 13 -3.37 17.05 -7.44
CA ALA A 13 -2.03 17.58 -7.24
C ALA A 13 -1.03 16.48 -6.92
N ASP A 14 0.23 16.75 -7.23
CA ASP A 14 1.33 15.85 -6.94
C ASP A 14 1.97 16.25 -5.61
N LEU A 15 1.61 15.52 -4.56
CA LEU A 15 2.10 15.77 -3.22
C LEU A 15 2.98 14.61 -2.76
N THR A 16 4.20 14.95 -2.30
CA THR A 16 5.15 13.98 -1.78
C THR A 16 5.35 14.20 -0.29
N LEU A 17 5.22 13.13 0.50
CA LEU A 17 5.45 13.15 1.94
C LEU A 17 6.64 12.28 2.29
N SER A 18 7.31 12.61 3.41
CA SER A 18 8.40 11.79 3.92
C SER A 18 7.90 10.42 4.36
N SER A 19 8.63 9.37 4.00
CA SER A 19 8.34 8.00 4.42
C SER A 19 9.29 7.50 5.52
N MET A 20 10.07 8.40 6.13
CA MET A 20 11.13 7.99 7.06
C MET A 20 10.60 7.38 8.35
N CYS A 21 9.54 7.95 8.93
CA CYS A 21 8.86 7.29 10.05
C CYS A 21 7.47 7.89 10.25
N THR A 22 6.62 7.15 10.97
CA THR A 22 5.23 7.54 11.22
C THR A 22 5.12 8.89 11.93
N VAL A 23 6.03 9.18 12.88
CA VAL A 23 6.00 10.42 13.64
C VAL A 23 6.24 11.62 12.72
N PHE A 24 7.21 11.53 11.82
CA PHE A 24 7.46 12.58 10.85
C PHE A 24 6.28 12.75 9.89
N ALA A 25 5.67 11.66 9.47
CA ALA A 25 4.48 11.72 8.61
C ALA A 25 3.33 12.45 9.33
N GLU A 26 3.11 12.19 10.61
CA GLU A 26 2.09 12.88 11.39
C GLU A 26 2.36 14.40 11.45
N SER A 27 3.60 14.79 11.71
CA SER A 27 4.00 16.21 11.76
C SER A 27 3.78 16.89 10.42
N GLU A 28 4.12 16.23 9.32
CA GLU A 28 3.91 16.74 7.97
C GLU A 28 2.42 16.91 7.67
N VAL A 29 1.60 15.93 8.06
CA VAL A 29 0.13 15.99 7.86
C VAL A 29 -0.47 17.15 8.62
N VAL A 30 -0.09 17.35 9.89
CA VAL A 30 -0.58 18.48 10.70
C VAL A 30 -0.22 19.80 10.04
N SER A 31 1.02 19.92 9.56
CA SER A 31 1.48 21.13 8.87
C SER A 31 0.68 21.40 7.59
N LEU A 32 0.41 20.37 6.80
CA LEU A 32 -0.37 20.48 5.57
C LEU A 32 -1.81 20.91 5.85
N ILE A 33 -2.42 20.34 6.88
CA ILE A 33 -3.77 20.75 7.32
C ILE A 33 -3.78 22.20 7.73
N ALA A 34 -2.79 22.63 8.51
CA ALA A 34 -2.68 24.01 8.96
C ALA A 34 -2.50 24.98 7.78
N ASN A 35 -1.87 24.56 6.71
CA ASN A 35 -1.66 25.35 5.50
C ASN A 35 -2.83 25.25 4.48
N GLY A 36 -3.92 24.58 4.84
CA GLY A 36 -5.10 24.50 4.01
C GLY A 36 -5.05 23.48 2.88
N THR A 37 -4.12 22.52 2.96
CA THR A 37 -4.03 21.45 1.94
C THR A 37 -5.28 20.55 2.00
N GLU A 38 -5.83 20.22 0.83
CA GLU A 38 -7.02 19.39 0.75
C GLU A 38 -6.77 17.95 1.21
N GLN A 39 -7.77 17.35 1.85
CA GLN A 39 -7.72 15.99 2.37
C GLN A 39 -7.30 14.96 1.32
N ARG A 40 -7.84 15.08 0.10
CA ARG A 40 -7.52 14.14 -0.99
C ARG A 40 -6.04 14.18 -1.37
N GLU A 41 -5.43 15.35 -1.34
CA GLU A 41 -4.00 15.51 -1.64
C GLU A 41 -3.14 14.88 -0.54
N ILE A 42 -3.54 15.06 0.71
CA ILE A 42 -2.87 14.43 1.86
C ILE A 42 -2.99 12.92 1.77
N ALA A 43 -4.18 12.40 1.48
CA ALA A 43 -4.40 10.96 1.33
C ALA A 43 -3.51 10.36 0.23
N ARG A 44 -3.42 11.02 -0.91
CA ARG A 44 -2.56 10.59 -2.02
C ARG A 44 -1.09 10.59 -1.62
N GLY A 45 -0.65 11.63 -0.94
CA GLY A 45 0.73 11.73 -0.45
C GLY A 45 1.08 10.61 0.53
N LEU A 46 0.19 10.30 1.45
CA LEU A 46 0.36 9.19 2.40
C LEU A 46 0.43 7.85 1.69
N ASN A 47 -0.46 7.60 0.73
CA ASN A 47 -0.46 6.36 -0.03
C ASN A 47 0.84 6.21 -0.83
N ARG A 48 1.32 7.28 -1.44
CA ARG A 48 2.60 7.29 -2.17
C ARG A 48 3.79 7.05 -1.27
N ALA A 49 3.80 7.62 -0.07
CA ALA A 49 4.87 7.40 0.91
C ALA A 49 4.95 5.92 1.31
N ILE A 50 3.81 5.31 1.60
CA ILE A 50 3.73 3.87 1.91
C ILE A 50 4.20 3.04 0.73
N ALA A 51 3.73 3.37 -0.47
CA ALA A 51 4.07 2.63 -1.69
C ALA A 51 5.55 2.72 -2.03
N SER A 52 6.15 3.89 -1.89
CA SER A 52 7.58 4.09 -2.14
C SER A 52 8.43 3.21 -1.23
N ARG A 53 8.08 3.17 0.05
CA ARG A 53 8.78 2.35 1.03
C ARG A 53 8.63 0.86 0.74
N THR A 54 7.43 0.44 0.40
CA THR A 54 7.13 -0.95 0.05
C THR A 54 7.86 -1.36 -1.22
N ALA A 55 7.83 -0.51 -2.25
CA ALA A 55 8.52 -0.77 -3.51
C ALA A 55 10.03 -0.92 -3.31
N ALA A 56 10.62 -0.11 -2.44
CA ALA A 56 12.04 -0.23 -2.13
C ALA A 56 12.38 -1.59 -1.52
N LEU A 57 11.52 -2.12 -0.65
CA LEU A 57 11.69 -3.45 -0.07
C LEU A 57 11.54 -4.56 -1.12
N VAL A 58 10.56 -4.44 -1.99
CA VAL A 58 10.35 -5.41 -3.09
C VAL A 58 11.57 -5.47 -4.00
N LYS A 59 12.12 -4.32 -4.37
CA LYS A 59 13.29 -4.24 -5.25
C LYS A 59 14.56 -4.83 -4.65
N ARG A 60 14.63 -4.97 -3.35
CA ARG A 60 15.73 -5.70 -2.70
C ARG A 60 15.66 -7.20 -2.95
N VAL A 61 14.46 -7.74 -3.11
CA VAL A 61 14.23 -9.17 -3.31
C VAL A 61 14.17 -9.49 -4.81
N ALA A 62 13.49 -8.64 -5.57
CA ALA A 62 13.34 -8.81 -7.03
C ALA A 62 13.75 -7.50 -7.71
N ARG A 63 14.93 -7.46 -8.31
CA ARG A 63 15.45 -6.25 -8.95
C ARG A 63 14.60 -5.79 -10.13
N HIS A 64 13.96 -6.73 -10.80
CA HIS A 64 13.14 -6.47 -11.99
C HIS A 64 11.76 -7.10 -11.81
N PRO A 65 10.89 -6.49 -11.00
CA PRO A 65 9.55 -7.03 -10.75
C PRO A 65 8.62 -6.93 -11.95
N GLU A 66 9.00 -6.17 -12.99
CA GLU A 66 8.16 -5.87 -14.15
C GLU A 66 7.69 -7.12 -14.89
N GLY A 67 8.46 -8.21 -14.84
CA GLY A 67 8.12 -9.46 -15.50
C GLY A 67 7.46 -10.49 -14.59
N LEU A 68 7.18 -10.14 -13.34
CA LEU A 68 6.64 -11.07 -12.35
C LEU A 68 5.21 -10.72 -11.98
N PRO A 69 4.35 -11.71 -11.76
CA PRO A 69 3.05 -11.43 -11.15
C PRO A 69 3.25 -11.00 -9.69
N VAL A 70 2.63 -9.91 -9.30
CA VAL A 70 2.72 -9.37 -7.94
C VAL A 70 1.33 -9.39 -7.32
N ALA A 71 1.25 -9.91 -6.11
CA ALA A 71 0.02 -9.94 -5.33
C ALA A 71 0.27 -9.36 -3.94
N MET A 72 -0.77 -8.78 -3.36
CA MET A 72 -0.71 -8.19 -2.04
C MET A 72 -1.80 -8.77 -1.15
N SER A 73 -1.45 -9.13 0.06
CA SER A 73 -2.39 -9.58 1.08
C SER A 73 -2.23 -8.74 2.34
N GLY A 74 -3.11 -8.95 3.31
CA GLY A 74 -3.13 -8.17 4.55
C GLY A 74 -4.17 -7.05 4.50
N GLY A 75 -4.43 -6.44 5.65
CA GLY A 75 -5.48 -5.41 5.78
C GLY A 75 -5.27 -4.18 4.90
N VAL A 76 -4.02 -3.78 4.69
CA VAL A 76 -3.68 -2.63 3.85
C VAL A 76 -4.06 -2.86 2.38
N ALA A 77 -4.11 -4.13 1.94
CA ALA A 77 -4.54 -4.46 0.57
C ALA A 77 -6.00 -4.11 0.29
N ARG A 78 -6.79 -3.78 1.30
CA ARG A 78 -8.16 -3.26 1.14
C ARG A 78 -8.19 -1.79 0.71
N ASN A 79 -7.05 -1.10 0.79
CA ASN A 79 -6.95 0.29 0.37
C ASN A 79 -6.53 0.36 -1.11
N PRO A 80 -7.45 0.65 -2.04
CA PRO A 80 -7.14 0.66 -3.47
C PRO A 80 -6.13 1.75 -3.85
N GLY A 81 -6.06 2.82 -3.09
CA GLY A 81 -5.09 3.90 -3.31
C GLY A 81 -3.65 3.44 -3.07
N VAL A 82 -3.42 2.65 -2.01
CA VAL A 82 -2.10 2.08 -1.73
C VAL A 82 -1.74 1.04 -2.77
N VAL A 83 -2.67 0.16 -3.12
CA VAL A 83 -2.44 -0.90 -4.13
C VAL A 83 -2.04 -0.28 -5.46
N ARG A 84 -2.76 0.74 -5.91
CA ARG A 84 -2.45 1.45 -7.16
C ARG A 84 -1.10 2.15 -7.07
N ALA A 85 -0.81 2.82 -5.97
CA ALA A 85 0.44 3.52 -5.77
C ALA A 85 1.65 2.56 -5.79
N ILE A 86 1.49 1.36 -5.23
CA ILE A 86 2.53 0.32 -5.28
C ILE A 86 2.77 -0.14 -6.72
N ALA A 87 1.71 -0.37 -7.49
CA ALA A 87 1.83 -0.73 -8.91
C ALA A 87 2.58 0.36 -9.68
N GLU A 88 2.26 1.62 -9.46
CA GLU A 88 2.97 2.75 -10.08
C GLU A 88 4.44 2.79 -9.67
N ALA A 89 4.73 2.61 -8.39
CA ALA A 89 6.10 2.65 -7.87
C ALA A 89 6.97 1.50 -8.38
N LEU A 90 6.35 0.35 -8.68
CA LEU A 90 7.03 -0.82 -9.24
C LEU A 90 7.05 -0.82 -10.77
N ASP A 91 6.36 0.14 -11.40
CA ASP A 91 6.21 0.24 -12.85
C ASP A 91 5.61 -1.03 -13.45
N ILE A 92 4.55 -1.53 -12.82
CA ILE A 92 3.79 -2.70 -13.29
C ILE A 92 2.34 -2.31 -13.55
N PRO A 93 1.61 -3.06 -14.41
CA PRO A 93 0.23 -2.70 -14.75
C PRO A 93 -0.73 -2.75 -13.58
N SER A 94 -0.56 -3.73 -12.69
CA SER A 94 -1.44 -3.90 -11.55
C SER A 94 -0.82 -4.81 -10.50
N VAL A 95 -1.37 -4.72 -9.28
CA VAL A 95 -1.08 -5.64 -8.19
C VAL A 95 -2.39 -6.38 -7.90
N ALA A 96 -2.34 -7.71 -7.91
CA ALA A 96 -3.50 -8.54 -7.60
C ALA A 96 -3.78 -8.54 -6.11
N THR A 97 -5.05 -8.51 -5.74
CA THR A 97 -5.47 -8.64 -4.34
C THR A 97 -6.52 -9.72 -4.23
N PRO A 98 -6.45 -10.61 -3.21
CA PRO A 98 -7.49 -11.59 -3.00
C PRO A 98 -8.79 -10.92 -2.55
N GLU A 99 -9.90 -11.63 -2.65
CA GLU A 99 -11.22 -11.13 -2.26
C GLU A 99 -11.25 -10.72 -0.78
N GLU A 100 -10.61 -11.52 0.08
CA GLU A 100 -10.47 -11.23 1.51
C GLU A 100 -9.00 -11.19 1.91
N PRO A 101 -8.31 -10.08 1.65
CA PRO A 101 -6.86 -10.01 1.79
C PRO A 101 -6.37 -10.12 3.24
N ASP A 102 -7.19 -9.79 4.20
CA ASP A 102 -6.82 -9.77 5.62
C ASP A 102 -6.79 -11.16 6.27
N ILE A 103 -7.36 -12.18 5.64
CA ILE A 103 -7.36 -13.56 6.20
C ILE A 103 -6.38 -14.51 5.53
N VAL A 104 -5.60 -14.06 4.55
CA VAL A 104 -4.70 -14.93 3.77
C VAL A 104 -3.68 -15.63 4.67
N GLY A 105 -3.08 -14.90 5.61
CA GLY A 105 -2.14 -15.48 6.56
C GLY A 105 -2.76 -16.58 7.42
N ALA A 106 -3.96 -16.33 7.95
CA ALA A 106 -4.68 -17.30 8.75
C ALA A 106 -5.09 -18.53 7.95
N LEU A 107 -5.55 -18.32 6.71
CA LEU A 107 -5.90 -19.41 5.81
C LEU A 107 -4.68 -20.26 5.48
N GLY A 108 -3.55 -19.63 5.18
CA GLY A 108 -2.30 -20.34 4.90
C GLY A 108 -1.83 -21.16 6.10
N ALA A 109 -1.89 -20.60 7.30
CA ALA A 109 -1.54 -21.31 8.52
C ALA A 109 -2.45 -22.53 8.75
N ALA A 110 -3.75 -22.39 8.50
CA ALA A 110 -4.70 -23.50 8.62
C ALA A 110 -4.40 -24.62 7.61
N LEU A 111 -4.07 -24.26 6.37
CA LEU A 111 -3.71 -25.25 5.33
C LEU A 111 -2.42 -25.99 5.68
N ILE A 112 -1.41 -25.28 6.20
CA ILE A 112 -0.16 -25.92 6.65
C ILE A 112 -0.42 -26.88 7.79
N ALA A 113 -1.22 -26.48 8.77
CA ALA A 113 -1.59 -27.33 9.90
C ALA A 113 -2.33 -28.59 9.43
N LEU A 114 -3.27 -28.45 8.52
CA LEU A 114 -4.01 -29.56 7.94
C LEU A 114 -3.08 -30.54 7.19
N ASP A 115 -2.16 -30.01 6.39
CA ASP A 115 -1.18 -30.81 5.66
C ASP A 115 -0.30 -31.62 6.60
N ARG A 116 0.11 -31.06 7.74
CA ARG A 116 0.98 -31.72 8.73
C ARG A 116 0.25 -32.75 9.58
N THR A 117 -1.06 -32.59 9.82
CA THR A 117 -1.85 -33.43 10.71
C THR A 117 -2.83 -34.32 9.97
N GLY A 118 -3.20 -33.99 8.75
CA GLY A 118 -4.26 -34.62 7.98
C GLY A 118 -3.80 -35.77 7.09
N LYS A 119 -2.80 -36.47 7.44
CA LYS A 119 -2.25 -37.58 6.64
C LYS A 119 -3.24 -38.71 6.40
#